data_71f10b739e8d8833b91db11cf99e21a5
#
_entry.id   71f10b739e8d8833b91db11cf99e21a5
#
_cell.length_a   1.000
_cell.length_b   1.000
_cell.length_c   1.000
_cell.angle_alpha   90.00
_cell.angle_beta   90.00
_cell.angle_gamma   90.00
#
_symmetry.space_group_name_H-M   'P 1'
#
loop_
_entity.id
_entity.type
_entity.pdbx_description
1 polymer ?
#
loop_
_entity_poly.entity_id
_entity_poly.type
_entity_poly.pdbx_seq_one_letter_code
_entity_poly.pdbx_strand_id
1 'polypeptide(L)'
;MIRLVDLLRRRAGLTPSGTADCSSTNRCDGQRAGAATRPSRDARPDTSDVDGVLNQSLGRRQALGRISAGLLAGVGLAQTACSPLATSEARETARLDWEAYFQKNFKLMTGAEKESTVERLERLHQLRTGRRIDIDAAGPLPGVLYGYAFNISKCRGYMDCVRACIRENNQDRRSGMAYIRIHEHKNGHMDFAEADDQFFHEVPAAGHFYIGTQCFHCQNPPCVDVCPTQATWMEDDGIVVVDYNWCIGCRYCIAACPYDARRFNWAEPVVPQDELNPDQHYLGNRLRQKGVVEKCTFCIQRSREGRNPACVEACPTGARVFGNLLDPNSEIRWILAHKKVFRLKEDLGTDPKFWYYMD
;
A
#
# COMPACT_ATOMS: atom_id res chain seq x y z
N MET A 1 -14.35 -31.76 -18.33
CA MET A 1 -14.24 -31.06 -17.02
C MET A 1 -13.44 -31.94 -16.07
N ILE A 2 -12.13 -31.79 -16.05
CA ILE A 2 -11.22 -32.55 -15.16
C ILE A 2 -10.98 -31.64 -13.93
N ARG A 3 -11.25 -32.21 -12.76
CA ARG A 3 -11.23 -31.49 -11.49
C ARG A 3 -9.81 -31.09 -11.12
N LEU A 4 -9.64 -29.82 -10.81
CA LEU A 4 -8.39 -29.15 -10.38
C LEU A 4 -7.75 -29.75 -9.11
N VAL A 5 -8.41 -30.68 -8.46
CA VAL A 5 -7.98 -31.32 -7.20
C VAL A 5 -6.94 -32.45 -7.43
N ASP A 6 -6.89 -33.02 -8.62
CA ASP A 6 -5.96 -34.14 -8.90
C ASP A 6 -4.56 -33.70 -9.34
N LEU A 7 -4.39 -32.43 -9.68
CA LEU A 7 -3.08 -31.91 -10.09
C LEU A 7 -2.16 -31.55 -8.92
N LEU A 8 -2.71 -31.33 -7.73
CA LEU A 8 -1.94 -30.92 -6.54
C LEU A 8 -1.40 -32.13 -5.73
N ARG A 9 -1.87 -33.34 -5.98
CA ARG A 9 -1.40 -34.55 -5.26
C ARG A 9 -0.16 -35.25 -5.86
N ARG A 10 0.33 -34.81 -7.01
CA ARG A 10 1.47 -35.49 -7.68
C ARG A 10 2.83 -34.78 -7.51
N ARG A 11 2.93 -33.72 -6.69
CA ARG A 11 4.20 -32.99 -6.46
C ARG A 11 4.75 -33.03 -5.04
N ALA A 12 4.22 -33.85 -4.15
CA ALA A 12 4.77 -34.04 -2.80
C ALA A 12 5.17 -35.51 -2.59
N GLY A 13 6.30 -35.89 -3.17
CA GLY A 13 7.00 -37.12 -2.79
C GLY A 13 7.86 -36.83 -1.56
N LEU A 14 7.36 -37.13 -0.37
CA LEU A 14 8.15 -37.23 0.87
C LEU A 14 7.73 -38.50 1.60
N THR A 15 8.65 -39.44 1.64
CA THR A 15 8.59 -40.64 2.51
C THR A 15 9.02 -40.26 3.93
N PRO A 16 8.43 -40.88 4.96
CA PRO A 16 8.81 -40.64 6.35
C PRO A 16 9.93 -41.61 6.78
N SER A 17 10.96 -41.09 7.44
CA SER A 17 11.85 -41.90 8.24
C SER A 17 12.45 -41.10 9.41
N GLY A 18 12.32 -41.66 10.61
CA GLY A 18 13.34 -41.55 11.63
C GLY A 18 13.01 -40.71 12.84
N THR A 19 12.44 -41.30 13.85
CA THR A 19 12.51 -40.88 15.25
C THR A 19 13.94 -40.97 15.74
N ALA A 20 14.44 -39.89 16.38
CA ALA A 20 15.63 -39.97 17.23
C ALA A 20 15.41 -39.16 18.49
N ASP A 21 15.35 -39.91 19.62
CA ASP A 21 15.52 -39.43 20.96
C ASP A 21 16.88 -38.71 21.16
N CYS A 22 16.90 -37.64 21.88
CA CYS A 22 18.13 -37.17 22.52
C CYS A 22 17.82 -36.53 23.88
N SER A 23 18.01 -37.38 24.89
CA SER A 23 18.23 -36.98 26.29
C SER A 23 19.72 -36.70 26.48
N SER A 24 20.07 -35.60 27.12
CA SER A 24 21.05 -35.46 28.20
C SER A 24 21.68 -34.07 28.26
N THR A 25 21.39 -33.43 29.35
CA THR A 25 22.28 -32.67 30.25
C THR A 25 23.59 -32.11 29.72
N ASN A 26 23.73 -30.77 29.75
CA ASN A 26 24.94 -30.17 30.33
C ASN A 26 24.67 -28.74 30.83
N ARG A 27 24.97 -28.56 32.12
CA ARG A 27 25.10 -27.27 32.81
C ARG A 27 26.37 -26.58 32.33
N CYS A 28 26.31 -25.25 32.19
CA CYS A 28 27.48 -24.41 32.34
C CYS A 28 27.12 -23.20 33.20
N ASP A 29 27.85 -23.10 34.30
CA ASP A 29 27.78 -22.05 35.28
C ASP A 29 28.33 -20.69 34.78
N GLY A 30 27.69 -19.65 35.23
CA GLY A 30 28.17 -18.50 35.93
C GLY A 30 29.15 -17.54 35.25
N GLN A 31 28.66 -16.32 35.05
CA GLN A 31 29.39 -15.13 35.56
C GLN A 31 28.45 -13.91 35.56
N ARG A 32 28.30 -13.34 36.76
CA ARG A 32 27.61 -12.06 37.01
C ARG A 32 28.49 -10.90 36.54
N ALA A 33 27.96 -9.97 35.79
CA ALA A 33 28.56 -8.64 35.62
C ALA A 33 27.48 -7.57 35.66
N GLY A 34 27.61 -6.66 36.60
CA GLY A 34 27.29 -5.24 36.53
C GLY A 34 25.82 -4.83 36.40
N ALA A 35 25.21 -4.49 37.55
CA ALA A 35 23.95 -3.73 37.60
C ALA A 35 24.16 -2.31 37.07
N ALA A 36 23.57 -2.02 35.87
CA ALA A 36 23.36 -0.65 35.45
C ALA A 36 21.98 -0.20 35.96
N THR A 37 21.97 0.83 36.80
CA THR A 37 20.79 1.50 37.34
C THR A 37 19.87 2.02 36.25
N ARG A 38 18.62 1.59 36.27
CA ARG A 38 17.54 2.15 35.44
C ARG A 38 17.24 3.56 35.92
N PRO A 39 17.07 4.54 35.01
CA PRO A 39 16.50 5.83 35.39
C PRO A 39 15.00 5.66 35.72
N SER A 40 14.58 6.41 36.75
CA SER A 40 13.22 6.42 37.29
C SER A 40 12.16 6.72 36.22
N ARG A 41 11.14 5.88 36.22
CA ARG A 41 9.87 6.12 35.48
C ARG A 41 9.04 7.14 36.27
N ASP A 42 9.20 8.41 35.98
CA ASP A 42 8.23 9.41 36.41
C ASP A 42 8.09 10.46 35.31
N ALA A 43 6.93 10.55 34.80
CA ALA A 43 6.19 11.49 33.96
C ALA A 43 5.66 10.82 32.67
N ARG A 44 4.61 10.01 32.81
CA ARG A 44 3.69 9.84 31.68
C ARG A 44 2.85 11.12 31.60
N PRO A 45 2.76 11.77 30.44
CA PRO A 45 1.76 12.82 30.24
C PRO A 45 0.37 12.17 30.45
N ASP A 46 -0.52 12.91 31.11
CA ASP A 46 -1.90 12.51 31.36
C ASP A 46 -2.59 12.16 30.02
N THR A 47 -2.96 10.90 29.86
CA THR A 47 -3.57 10.37 28.65
C THR A 47 -5.08 10.52 28.62
N SER A 48 -5.70 11.13 29.65
CA SER A 48 -7.15 11.28 29.77
C SER A 48 -7.77 12.09 28.63
N ASP A 49 -7.06 13.13 28.14
CA ASP A 49 -7.51 13.94 27.01
C ASP A 49 -7.41 13.20 25.65
N VAL A 50 -6.43 12.27 25.54
CA VAL A 50 -6.26 11.50 24.30
C VAL A 50 -7.38 10.48 24.13
N ASP A 51 -7.82 9.87 25.21
CA ASP A 51 -8.93 8.89 25.19
C ASP A 51 -10.28 9.55 24.91
N GLY A 52 -10.51 10.77 25.39
CA GLY A 52 -11.71 11.56 25.09
C GLY A 52 -11.81 11.93 23.59
N VAL A 53 -10.70 12.29 22.97
CA VAL A 53 -10.64 12.64 21.54
C VAL A 53 -10.71 11.39 20.64
N LEU A 54 -10.13 10.28 21.09
CA LEU A 54 -10.20 9.00 20.37
C LEU A 54 -11.61 8.38 20.40
N ASN A 55 -12.38 8.63 21.46
CA ASN A 55 -13.76 8.11 21.58
C ASN A 55 -14.79 8.90 20.77
N GLN A 56 -14.47 10.14 20.33
CA GLN A 56 -15.31 10.92 19.42
C GLN A 56 -15.04 10.60 17.93
N SER A 57 -14.12 9.69 17.63
CA SER A 57 -13.80 9.33 16.26
C SER A 57 -14.90 8.44 15.66
N LEU A 58 -15.55 8.92 14.62
CA LEU A 58 -16.26 8.11 13.61
C LEU A 58 -15.27 7.12 12.93
N GLY A 59 -14.48 6.42 13.74
CA GLY A 59 -13.46 5.49 13.30
C GLY A 59 -13.98 4.07 13.12
N ARG A 60 -13.07 3.15 12.89
CA ARG A 60 -13.25 1.70 12.73
C ARG A 60 -14.34 1.08 13.61
N ARG A 61 -14.56 1.58 14.85
CA ARG A 61 -15.59 1.07 15.76
C ARG A 61 -17.00 1.36 15.30
N GLN A 62 -17.26 2.51 14.68
CA GLN A 62 -18.61 2.81 14.16
C GLN A 62 -18.86 2.12 12.82
N ALA A 63 -17.84 1.96 11.98
CA ALA A 63 -17.93 1.11 10.79
C ALA A 63 -18.20 -0.34 11.20
N LEU A 64 -17.45 -0.88 12.18
CA LEU A 64 -17.68 -2.22 12.73
C LEU A 64 -19.01 -2.34 13.49
N GLY A 65 -19.43 -1.29 14.23
CA GLY A 65 -20.74 -1.25 14.88
C GLY A 65 -21.92 -1.21 13.92
N ARG A 66 -21.77 -0.54 12.77
CA ARG A 66 -22.75 -0.57 11.68
C ARG A 66 -22.73 -1.90 10.91
N ILE A 67 -21.55 -2.51 10.78
CA ILE A 67 -21.40 -3.87 10.25
C ILE A 67 -22.06 -4.88 11.20
N SER A 68 -21.87 -4.75 12.52
CA SER A 68 -22.50 -5.66 13.48
C SER A 68 -24.01 -5.41 13.60
N ALA A 69 -24.51 -4.18 13.48
CA ALA A 69 -25.95 -3.88 13.40
C ALA A 69 -26.56 -4.40 12.09
N GLY A 70 -25.84 -4.31 10.98
CA GLY A 70 -26.21 -4.93 9.71
C GLY A 70 -26.20 -6.46 9.77
N LEU A 71 -25.22 -7.03 10.47
CA LEU A 71 -25.15 -8.48 10.73
C LEU A 71 -26.30 -8.96 11.61
N LEU A 72 -26.72 -8.19 12.62
CA LEU A 72 -27.87 -8.53 13.46
C LEU A 72 -29.21 -8.41 12.71
N ALA A 73 -29.35 -7.43 11.82
CA ALA A 73 -30.49 -7.35 10.91
C ALA A 73 -30.45 -8.47 9.85
N GLY A 74 -29.25 -8.83 9.37
CA GLY A 74 -29.02 -9.95 8.46
C GLY A 74 -29.25 -11.32 9.11
N VAL A 75 -28.96 -11.47 10.38
CA VAL A 75 -29.24 -12.72 11.13
C VAL A 75 -30.75 -12.93 11.29
N GLY A 76 -31.54 -11.87 11.43
CA GLY A 76 -33.02 -11.98 11.39
C GLY A 76 -33.57 -12.46 10.04
N LEU A 77 -32.93 -12.06 8.93
CA LEU A 77 -33.22 -12.53 7.58
C LEU A 77 -32.55 -13.87 7.26
N ALA A 78 -31.41 -14.18 7.87
CA ALA A 78 -30.70 -15.44 7.67
C ALA A 78 -31.39 -16.62 8.38
N GLN A 79 -32.20 -16.40 9.39
CA GLN A 79 -33.02 -17.48 9.97
C GLN A 79 -34.11 -17.99 9.02
N THR A 80 -34.52 -17.15 8.05
CA THR A 80 -35.38 -17.60 6.94
C THR A 80 -34.58 -18.18 5.76
N ALA A 81 -33.28 -17.85 5.65
CA ALA A 81 -32.39 -18.31 4.57
C ALA A 81 -31.64 -19.62 4.86
N CYS A 82 -31.71 -20.14 6.10
CA CYS A 82 -31.21 -21.49 6.44
C CYS A 82 -32.19 -22.61 6.08
N SER A 83 -33.14 -22.37 5.21
CA SER A 83 -33.87 -23.46 4.55
C SER A 83 -32.92 -24.20 3.60
N PRO A 84 -32.79 -25.50 3.70
CA PRO A 84 -31.88 -26.32 2.85
C PRO A 84 -32.24 -26.32 1.35
N LEU A 85 -33.22 -25.53 0.95
CA LEU A 85 -33.79 -25.45 -0.40
C LEU A 85 -33.55 -24.13 -1.15
N ALA A 86 -32.70 -23.22 -0.63
CA ALA A 86 -32.38 -22.00 -1.39
C ALA A 86 -31.62 -22.37 -2.68
N THR A 87 -32.23 -22.08 -3.83
CA THR A 87 -31.62 -22.32 -5.16
C THR A 87 -30.35 -21.52 -5.31
N SER A 88 -29.46 -21.96 -6.23
CA SER A 88 -28.22 -21.23 -6.54
C SER A 88 -28.50 -19.79 -6.97
N GLU A 89 -29.58 -19.54 -7.68
CA GLU A 89 -30.04 -18.21 -8.11
C GLU A 89 -30.45 -17.34 -6.94
N ALA A 90 -31.20 -17.85 -5.96
CA ALA A 90 -31.59 -17.09 -4.78
C ALA A 90 -30.39 -16.69 -3.92
N ARG A 91 -29.37 -17.52 -3.85
CA ARG A 91 -28.09 -17.19 -3.15
C ARG A 91 -27.30 -16.11 -3.89
N GLU A 92 -27.23 -16.19 -5.20
CA GLU A 92 -26.54 -15.21 -6.02
C GLU A 92 -27.24 -13.85 -5.98
N THR A 93 -28.58 -13.83 -6.09
CA THR A 93 -29.37 -12.60 -5.93
C THR A 93 -29.15 -11.97 -4.56
N ALA A 94 -29.21 -12.77 -3.47
CA ALA A 94 -28.97 -12.29 -2.12
C ALA A 94 -27.53 -11.74 -1.94
N ARG A 95 -26.54 -12.33 -2.61
CA ARG A 95 -25.15 -11.84 -2.63
C ARG A 95 -25.05 -10.49 -3.33
N LEU A 96 -25.65 -10.37 -4.49
CA LEU A 96 -25.65 -9.11 -5.27
C LEU A 96 -26.39 -7.98 -4.54
N ASP A 97 -27.53 -8.28 -3.91
CA ASP A 97 -28.27 -7.32 -3.09
C ASP A 97 -27.46 -6.87 -1.86
N TRP A 98 -26.72 -7.79 -1.24
CA TRP A 98 -25.82 -7.50 -0.13
C TRP A 98 -24.63 -6.62 -0.56
N GLU A 99 -23.98 -6.94 -1.67
CA GLU A 99 -22.91 -6.13 -2.23
C GLU A 99 -23.40 -4.73 -2.60
N ALA A 100 -24.55 -4.62 -3.26
CA ALA A 100 -25.18 -3.34 -3.60
C ALA A 100 -25.56 -2.52 -2.36
N TYR A 101 -26.05 -3.18 -1.27
CA TYR A 101 -26.33 -2.52 -0.01
C TYR A 101 -25.09 -1.89 0.61
N PHE A 102 -23.97 -2.64 0.65
CA PHE A 102 -22.71 -2.11 1.16
C PHE A 102 -22.19 -0.96 0.32
N GLN A 103 -22.14 -1.10 -0.98
CA GLN A 103 -21.71 -0.04 -1.89
C GLN A 103 -22.54 1.23 -1.74
N LYS A 104 -23.84 1.11 -1.57
CA LYS A 104 -24.75 2.24 -1.42
C LYS A 104 -24.59 2.97 -0.08
N ASN A 105 -24.18 2.28 0.97
CA ASN A 105 -24.09 2.83 2.33
C ASN A 105 -22.68 3.33 2.68
N PHE A 106 -21.64 3.00 1.89
CA PHE A 106 -20.31 3.59 2.03
C PHE A 106 -20.24 4.86 1.19
N LYS A 107 -20.14 6.00 1.85
CA LYS A 107 -20.00 7.30 1.20
C LYS A 107 -18.60 7.84 1.41
N LEU A 108 -18.06 8.49 0.38
CA LEU A 108 -16.90 9.32 0.55
C LEU A 108 -17.22 10.45 1.54
N MET A 109 -16.21 10.87 2.33
CA MET A 109 -16.37 12.00 3.24
C MET A 109 -16.69 13.27 2.46
N THR A 110 -17.64 14.03 2.99
CA THR A 110 -17.90 15.41 2.54
C THR A 110 -16.68 16.30 2.83
N GLY A 111 -16.62 17.48 2.20
CA GLY A 111 -15.57 18.45 2.47
C GLY A 111 -15.47 18.79 3.97
N ALA A 112 -16.59 19.09 4.62
CA ALA A 112 -16.61 19.43 6.04
C ALA A 112 -16.17 18.27 6.96
N GLU A 113 -16.55 17.03 6.64
CA GLU A 113 -16.06 15.85 7.38
C GLU A 113 -14.57 15.64 7.18
N LYS A 114 -14.05 15.95 6.00
CA LYS A 114 -12.62 15.86 5.69
C LYS A 114 -11.84 16.91 6.48
N GLU A 115 -12.29 18.16 6.50
CA GLU A 115 -11.67 19.26 7.26
C GLU A 115 -11.64 18.93 8.76
N SER A 116 -12.76 18.55 9.35
CA SER A 116 -12.80 18.18 10.78
C SER A 116 -11.91 16.99 11.11
N THR A 117 -11.73 16.07 10.15
CA THR A 117 -10.83 14.91 10.30
C THR A 117 -9.37 15.34 10.23
N VAL A 118 -9.02 16.24 9.33
CA VAL A 118 -7.68 16.85 9.21
C VAL A 118 -7.30 17.57 10.51
N GLU A 119 -8.14 18.50 10.97
CA GLU A 119 -7.91 19.23 12.23
C GLU A 119 -7.68 18.28 13.42
N ARG A 120 -8.46 17.22 13.50
CA ARG A 120 -8.31 16.20 14.55
C ARG A 120 -6.99 15.46 14.42
N LEU A 121 -6.56 15.11 13.22
CA LEU A 121 -5.28 14.40 12.99
C LEU A 121 -4.09 15.28 13.33
N GLU A 122 -4.12 16.56 12.97
CA GLU A 122 -3.09 17.55 13.29
C GLU A 122 -2.99 17.76 14.81
N ARG A 123 -4.14 17.92 15.47
CA ARG A 123 -4.21 18.05 16.94
C ARG A 123 -3.64 16.81 17.65
N LEU A 124 -4.00 15.61 17.19
CA LEU A 124 -3.47 14.36 17.73
C LEU A 124 -1.96 14.25 17.54
N HIS A 125 -1.45 14.67 16.39
CA HIS A 125 -0.01 14.69 16.15
C HIS A 125 0.70 15.66 17.08
N GLN A 126 0.18 16.88 17.21
CA GLN A 126 0.72 17.89 18.12
C GLN A 126 0.74 17.43 19.58
N LEU A 127 -0.33 16.79 20.06
CA LEU A 127 -0.40 16.24 21.40
C LEU A 127 0.62 15.11 21.64
N ARG A 128 0.86 14.28 20.64
CA ARG A 128 1.82 13.15 20.76
C ARG A 128 3.27 13.55 20.63
N THR A 129 3.57 14.56 19.84
CA THR A 129 4.96 14.88 19.43
C THR A 129 5.42 16.26 19.86
N GLY A 130 4.51 17.14 20.29
CA GLY A 130 4.76 18.56 20.55
C GLY A 130 4.96 19.40 19.27
N ARG A 131 4.91 18.82 18.09
CA ARG A 131 5.12 19.49 16.79
C ARG A 131 3.82 19.62 16.01
N ARG A 132 3.70 20.71 15.28
CA ARG A 132 2.63 20.91 14.30
C ARG A 132 3.03 20.28 12.98
N ILE A 133 2.06 19.71 12.30
CA ILE A 133 2.12 19.29 10.90
C ILE A 133 0.97 20.00 10.17
N ASP A 134 1.11 20.13 8.88
CA ASP A 134 0.07 20.64 8.00
C ASP A 134 -0.39 19.50 7.09
N ILE A 135 -1.69 19.20 7.09
CA ILE A 135 -2.26 18.13 6.29
C ILE A 135 -3.18 18.74 5.24
N ASP A 136 -2.68 18.88 4.03
CA ASP A 136 -3.50 19.24 2.89
C ASP A 136 -4.51 18.14 2.53
N ALA A 137 -5.67 18.53 2.05
CA ALA A 137 -6.72 17.63 1.58
C ALA A 137 -7.25 17.99 0.19
N ALA A 138 -6.47 18.73 -0.59
CA ALA A 138 -6.83 19.15 -1.94
C ALA A 138 -7.26 17.97 -2.81
N GLY A 139 -8.32 18.16 -3.58
CA GLY A 139 -8.84 17.17 -4.52
C GLY A 139 -7.99 17.05 -5.79
N PRO A 140 -8.39 16.15 -6.71
CA PRO A 140 -7.73 15.99 -7.99
C PRO A 140 -7.80 17.27 -8.85
N LEU A 141 -6.75 17.52 -9.61
CA LEU A 141 -6.69 18.67 -10.51
C LEU A 141 -7.57 18.42 -11.76
N PRO A 142 -8.39 19.39 -12.15
CA PRO A 142 -9.20 19.25 -13.36
C PRO A 142 -8.31 19.22 -14.62
N GLY A 143 -8.66 18.39 -15.59
CA GLY A 143 -7.93 18.29 -16.86
C GLY A 143 -6.56 17.62 -16.76
N VAL A 144 -6.33 16.87 -15.70
CA VAL A 144 -5.09 16.11 -15.47
C VAL A 144 -5.38 14.63 -15.39
N LEU A 145 -4.57 13.84 -16.08
CA LEU A 145 -4.52 12.38 -15.94
C LEU A 145 -3.05 11.96 -15.84
N TYR A 146 -2.63 11.53 -14.68
CA TYR A 146 -1.24 11.20 -14.46
C TYR A 146 -0.83 9.84 -15.03
N GLY A 147 0.36 9.81 -15.61
CA GLY A 147 1.02 8.60 -16.09
C GLY A 147 2.50 8.59 -15.75
N TYR A 148 3.10 7.43 -15.92
CA TYR A 148 4.49 7.19 -15.57
C TYR A 148 5.21 6.39 -16.65
N ALA A 149 6.45 6.73 -16.98
CA ALA A 149 7.30 5.97 -17.87
C ALA A 149 8.65 5.67 -17.22
N PHE A 150 9.18 4.49 -17.49
CA PHE A 150 10.43 4.02 -16.94
C PHE A 150 11.36 3.55 -18.05
N ASN A 151 12.53 4.18 -18.15
CA ASN A 151 13.58 3.82 -19.10
C ASN A 151 14.50 2.75 -18.50
N ILE A 152 14.39 1.53 -19.01
CA ILE A 152 15.21 0.40 -18.54
C ILE A 152 16.68 0.62 -18.86
N SER A 153 17.00 1.17 -20.04
CA SER A 153 18.39 1.41 -20.48
C SER A 153 19.15 2.41 -19.60
N LYS A 154 18.42 3.34 -18.97
CA LYS A 154 19.00 4.37 -18.10
C LYS A 154 19.11 3.95 -16.63
N CYS A 155 18.35 2.96 -16.18
CA CYS A 155 18.40 2.55 -14.78
C CYS A 155 19.72 1.86 -14.45
N ARG A 156 20.36 2.28 -13.37
CA ARG A 156 21.66 1.76 -12.92
C ARG A 156 21.60 1.09 -11.54
N GLY A 157 20.42 0.91 -10.97
CA GLY A 157 20.27 0.24 -9.68
C GLY A 157 20.63 1.06 -8.44
N TYR A 158 20.89 2.37 -8.55
CA TYR A 158 21.40 3.22 -7.45
C TYR A 158 20.50 3.34 -6.23
N MET A 159 19.25 2.91 -6.28
CA MET A 159 18.25 2.97 -5.20
C MET A 159 17.90 4.38 -4.68
N ASP A 160 18.39 5.47 -5.29
CA ASP A 160 18.07 6.84 -4.84
C ASP A 160 16.59 7.14 -4.88
N CYS A 161 15.88 6.62 -5.89
CA CYS A 161 14.42 6.72 -5.99
C CYS A 161 13.69 6.01 -4.84
N VAL A 162 14.22 4.89 -4.34
CA VAL A 162 13.67 4.15 -3.21
C VAL A 162 13.87 4.95 -1.94
N ARG A 163 15.10 5.41 -1.68
CA ARG A 163 15.43 6.23 -0.50
C ARG A 163 14.62 7.53 -0.46
N ALA A 164 14.52 8.22 -1.58
CA ALA A 164 13.72 9.45 -1.69
C ALA A 164 12.23 9.17 -1.45
N CYS A 165 11.69 8.07 -2.00
CA CYS A 165 10.29 7.69 -1.78
C CYS A 165 10.01 7.38 -0.31
N ILE A 166 10.92 6.69 0.38
CA ILE A 166 10.80 6.36 1.81
C ILE A 166 10.73 7.64 2.65
N ARG A 167 11.63 8.59 2.40
CA ARG A 167 11.67 9.88 3.13
C ARG A 167 10.45 10.72 2.84
N GLU A 168 10.16 10.97 1.58
CA GLU A 168 9.06 11.83 1.13
C GLU A 168 7.70 11.37 1.65
N ASN A 169 7.50 10.04 1.65
CA ASN A 169 6.19 9.47 1.96
C ASN A 169 6.09 8.96 3.41
N ASN A 170 6.95 9.39 4.31
CA ASN A 170 6.90 9.03 5.74
C ASN A 170 6.70 7.52 5.95
N GLN A 171 7.40 6.68 5.16
CA GLN A 171 7.30 5.22 5.29
C GLN A 171 8.03 4.75 6.56
N ASP A 172 7.63 3.61 7.09
CA ASP A 172 8.26 3.03 8.29
C ASP A 172 9.76 2.76 8.07
N ARG A 173 10.59 3.19 9.02
CA ARG A 173 12.05 3.02 8.96
C ARG A 173 12.53 1.66 9.50
N ARG A 174 11.67 0.91 10.18
CA ARG A 174 12.04 -0.35 10.84
C ARG A 174 11.70 -1.59 10.02
N SER A 175 10.62 -1.56 9.26
CA SER A 175 10.09 -2.74 8.56
C SER A 175 10.83 -3.07 7.27
N GLY A 176 11.67 -2.17 6.76
CA GLY A 176 12.25 -2.30 5.43
C GLY A 176 11.23 -2.20 4.28
N MET A 177 9.99 -1.80 4.60
CA MET A 177 8.94 -1.64 3.62
C MET A 177 9.24 -0.49 2.66
N ALA A 178 9.10 -0.75 1.37
CA ALA A 178 9.24 0.27 0.33
C ALA A 178 8.10 0.17 -0.69
N TYR A 179 7.64 1.33 -1.21
CA TYR A 179 6.66 1.37 -2.30
C TYR A 179 7.28 1.07 -3.65
N ILE A 180 8.55 1.36 -3.80
CA ILE A 180 9.33 1.12 -5.01
C ILE A 180 10.29 -0.04 -4.74
N ARG A 181 10.34 -0.98 -5.67
CA ARG A 181 11.37 -2.02 -5.73
C ARG A 181 12.17 -1.86 -7.00
N ILE A 182 13.45 -2.10 -6.93
CA ILE A 182 14.33 -2.21 -8.09
C ILE A 182 14.75 -3.67 -8.18
N HIS A 183 14.41 -4.30 -9.26
CA HIS A 183 14.74 -5.70 -9.53
C HIS A 183 15.99 -5.75 -10.41
N GLU A 184 16.96 -6.52 -9.99
CA GLU A 184 18.16 -6.80 -10.77
C GLU A 184 17.93 -8.06 -11.60
N HIS A 185 18.19 -7.95 -12.90
CA HIS A 185 18.04 -9.03 -13.85
C HIS A 185 19.37 -9.26 -14.58
N LYS A 186 19.67 -10.51 -14.95
CA LYS A 186 20.77 -10.83 -15.86
C LYS A 186 20.41 -10.42 -17.29
N ASN A 187 21.38 -9.93 -18.04
CA ASN A 187 21.16 -9.56 -19.45
C ASN A 187 20.59 -10.73 -20.24
N GLY A 188 19.55 -10.45 -21.03
CA GLY A 188 18.86 -11.45 -21.85
C GLY A 188 17.82 -12.29 -21.11
N HIS A 189 17.64 -12.12 -19.81
CA HIS A 189 16.65 -12.85 -19.03
C HIS A 189 15.84 -11.90 -18.12
N MET A 190 14.52 -11.89 -18.26
CA MET A 190 13.62 -11.07 -17.45
C MET A 190 12.61 -11.97 -16.75
N ASP A 191 12.90 -12.33 -15.51
CA ASP A 191 11.98 -13.07 -14.64
C ASP A 191 11.91 -12.39 -13.27
N PHE A 192 10.74 -11.87 -12.91
CA PHE A 192 10.52 -11.22 -11.62
C PHE A 192 10.45 -12.19 -10.44
N ALA A 193 10.31 -13.50 -10.68
CA ALA A 193 10.32 -14.50 -9.62
C ALA A 193 11.76 -14.86 -9.19
N GLU A 194 12.71 -14.70 -10.11
CA GLU A 194 14.14 -14.97 -9.87
C GLU A 194 14.95 -13.71 -9.62
N ALA A 195 14.38 -12.53 -9.91
CA ALA A 195 15.09 -11.26 -9.78
C ALA A 195 15.30 -10.88 -8.31
N ASP A 196 16.53 -10.45 -7.99
CA ASP A 196 16.87 -9.93 -6.67
C ASP A 196 16.40 -8.47 -6.54
N ASP A 197 15.61 -8.16 -5.52
CA ASP A 197 15.21 -6.80 -5.16
C ASP A 197 15.87 -6.27 -3.87
N GLN A 198 16.80 -7.04 -3.30
CA GLN A 198 17.54 -6.72 -2.06
C GLN A 198 19.06 -6.88 -2.22
N PHE A 199 19.60 -6.46 -3.35
CA PHE A 199 21.04 -6.53 -3.59
C PHE A 199 21.82 -5.42 -2.85
N PHE A 200 23.04 -5.77 -2.38
CA PHE A 200 23.92 -4.89 -1.59
C PHE A 200 25.32 -4.72 -2.18
N HIS A 201 25.55 -5.26 -3.38
CA HIS A 201 26.84 -5.11 -4.09
C HIS A 201 26.92 -3.76 -4.82
N GLU A 202 28.08 -3.47 -5.36
CA GLU A 202 28.30 -2.26 -6.16
C GLU A 202 27.49 -2.30 -7.47
N VAL A 203 26.81 -1.21 -7.77
CA VAL A 203 25.97 -1.07 -8.96
C VAL A 203 26.46 0.08 -9.85
N PRO A 204 26.31 -0.05 -11.18
CA PRO A 204 25.71 -1.15 -11.93
C PRO A 204 26.63 -2.38 -12.04
N ALA A 205 26.08 -3.57 -11.80
CA ALA A 205 26.80 -4.83 -11.96
C ALA A 205 26.95 -5.18 -13.44
N ALA A 206 28.14 -5.67 -13.83
CA ALA A 206 28.39 -6.09 -15.21
C ALA A 206 27.47 -7.26 -15.60
N GLY A 207 26.88 -7.19 -16.80
CA GLY A 207 25.99 -8.23 -17.29
C GLY A 207 24.59 -8.19 -16.68
N HIS A 208 24.23 -7.12 -15.97
CA HIS A 208 22.92 -6.94 -15.36
C HIS A 208 22.22 -5.67 -15.86
N PHE A 209 20.89 -5.65 -15.74
CA PHE A 209 20.04 -4.48 -15.93
C PHE A 209 18.99 -4.40 -14.82
N TYR A 210 18.37 -3.24 -14.67
CA TYR A 210 17.53 -2.93 -13.51
C TYR A 210 16.16 -2.46 -13.94
N ILE A 211 15.10 -3.03 -13.31
CA ILE A 211 13.72 -2.65 -13.56
C ILE A 211 13.08 -2.18 -12.26
N GLY A 212 12.53 -0.96 -12.28
CA GLY A 212 11.78 -0.43 -11.15
C GLY A 212 10.30 -0.79 -11.23
N THR A 213 9.72 -1.29 -10.13
CA THR A 213 8.29 -1.53 -9.98
C THR A 213 7.73 -0.74 -8.81
N GLN A 214 6.46 -0.34 -8.92
CA GLN A 214 5.70 0.38 -7.90
C GLN A 214 4.20 0.22 -8.19
N CYS A 215 3.30 0.97 -7.55
CA CYS A 215 1.91 0.99 -7.99
C CYS A 215 1.80 1.61 -9.38
N PHE A 216 1.11 0.93 -10.29
CA PHE A 216 0.94 1.36 -11.68
C PHE A 216 -0.31 2.20 -11.92
N HIS A 217 -1.08 2.48 -10.87
CA HIS A 217 -2.30 3.27 -10.95
C HIS A 217 -3.19 2.88 -12.13
N CYS A 218 -3.48 1.58 -12.23
CA CYS A 218 -4.24 0.96 -13.32
C CYS A 218 -5.54 1.71 -13.62
N GLN A 219 -5.96 1.71 -14.88
CA GLN A 219 -7.25 2.26 -15.29
C GLN A 219 -8.40 1.36 -14.81
N ASN A 220 -8.18 0.04 -14.86
CA ASN A 220 -9.11 -0.97 -14.35
C ASN A 220 -8.45 -1.61 -13.11
N PRO A 221 -8.52 -0.99 -11.92
CA PRO A 221 -7.75 -1.40 -10.77
C PRO A 221 -8.45 -2.50 -9.97
N PRO A 222 -8.07 -3.79 -10.09
CA PRO A 222 -8.75 -4.89 -9.40
C PRO A 222 -8.68 -4.74 -7.86
N CYS A 223 -7.71 -4.00 -7.38
CA CYS A 223 -7.58 -3.70 -5.95
C CYS A 223 -8.65 -2.73 -5.42
N VAL A 224 -9.32 -1.99 -6.29
CA VAL A 224 -10.49 -1.15 -5.96
C VAL A 224 -11.72 -2.03 -5.87
N ASP A 225 -11.93 -2.89 -6.87
CA ASP A 225 -13.12 -3.74 -7.00
C ASP A 225 -13.31 -4.68 -5.80
N VAL A 226 -12.20 -5.21 -5.26
CA VAL A 226 -12.24 -6.15 -4.12
C VAL A 226 -12.32 -5.46 -2.74
N CYS A 227 -12.37 -4.12 -2.68
CA CYS A 227 -12.35 -3.43 -1.39
C CYS A 227 -13.74 -3.41 -0.73
N PRO A 228 -13.99 -4.16 0.34
CA PRO A 228 -15.33 -4.28 0.93
C PRO A 228 -15.81 -2.99 1.59
N THR A 229 -14.89 -2.09 1.98
CA THR A 229 -15.22 -0.81 2.61
C THR A 229 -15.09 0.37 1.65
N GLN A 230 -14.75 0.12 0.37
CA GLN A 230 -14.43 1.17 -0.60
C GLN A 230 -13.39 2.19 -0.10
N ALA A 231 -12.52 1.76 0.81
CA ALA A 231 -11.42 2.59 1.32
C ALA A 231 -10.36 2.91 0.25
N THR A 232 -10.42 2.26 -0.90
CA THR A 232 -9.54 2.55 -2.05
C THR A 232 -10.39 2.79 -3.28
N TRP A 233 -10.05 3.83 -4.04
CA TRP A 233 -10.73 4.22 -5.28
C TRP A 233 -9.74 4.90 -6.22
N MET A 234 -10.14 5.17 -7.44
CA MET A 234 -9.40 5.99 -8.39
C MET A 234 -10.02 7.39 -8.43
N GLU A 235 -9.20 8.42 -8.27
CA GLU A 235 -9.61 9.80 -8.40
C GLU A 235 -9.55 10.26 -9.87
N ASP A 236 -10.17 11.40 -10.19
CA ASP A 236 -10.30 11.92 -11.56
C ASP A 236 -8.96 12.18 -12.25
N ASP A 237 -7.90 12.47 -11.47
CA ASP A 237 -6.52 12.61 -11.97
C ASP A 237 -5.83 11.25 -12.24
N GLY A 238 -6.56 10.16 -12.12
CA GLY A 238 -6.10 8.81 -12.38
C GLY A 238 -5.28 8.18 -11.24
N ILE A 239 -5.13 8.87 -10.12
CA ILE A 239 -4.42 8.33 -8.96
C ILE A 239 -5.33 7.39 -8.18
N VAL A 240 -4.91 6.14 -8.04
CA VAL A 240 -5.58 5.19 -7.13
C VAL A 240 -5.10 5.49 -5.71
N VAL A 241 -6.03 5.77 -4.81
CA VAL A 241 -5.76 6.19 -3.42
C VAL A 241 -6.26 5.17 -2.40
N VAL A 242 -5.89 5.36 -1.15
CA VAL A 242 -6.39 4.62 0.01
C VAL A 242 -6.68 5.60 1.13
N ASP A 243 -7.90 5.61 1.64
CA ASP A 243 -8.20 6.29 2.89
C ASP A 243 -7.85 5.38 4.08
N TYR A 244 -6.82 5.76 4.81
CA TYR A 244 -6.32 4.98 5.94
C TYR A 244 -7.27 4.95 7.14
N ASN A 245 -8.23 5.88 7.23
CA ASN A 245 -9.25 5.88 8.28
C ASN A 245 -10.37 4.85 7.99
N TRP A 246 -10.63 4.59 6.71
CA TRP A 246 -11.63 3.63 6.25
C TRP A 246 -11.08 2.23 6.00
N CYS A 247 -9.76 2.11 5.81
CA CYS A 247 -9.11 0.83 5.59
C CYS A 247 -9.22 -0.05 6.84
N ILE A 248 -9.89 -1.20 6.72
CA ILE A 248 -10.00 -2.21 7.79
C ILE A 248 -8.87 -3.23 7.80
N GLY A 249 -7.96 -3.17 6.80
CA GLY A 249 -6.80 -4.05 6.72
C GLY A 249 -7.09 -5.49 6.33
N CYS A 250 -8.17 -5.76 5.61
CA CYS A 250 -8.54 -7.11 5.15
C CYS A 250 -7.53 -7.72 4.16
N ARG A 251 -6.70 -6.91 3.52
CA ARG A 251 -5.64 -7.28 2.57
C ARG A 251 -6.10 -7.87 1.24
N TYR A 252 -7.41 -7.89 0.93
CA TYR A 252 -7.90 -8.36 -0.36
C TYR A 252 -7.26 -7.60 -1.53
N CYS A 253 -7.07 -6.31 -1.39
CA CYS A 253 -6.40 -5.49 -2.39
C CYS A 253 -4.90 -5.82 -2.60
N ILE A 254 -4.23 -6.46 -1.63
CA ILE A 254 -2.87 -7.01 -1.80
C ILE A 254 -2.94 -8.26 -2.67
N ALA A 255 -3.84 -9.19 -2.33
CA ALA A 255 -4.02 -10.43 -3.09
C ALA A 255 -4.49 -10.19 -4.53
N ALA A 256 -5.31 -9.14 -4.75
CA ALA A 256 -5.83 -8.79 -6.07
C ALA A 256 -4.80 -8.04 -6.94
N CYS A 257 -3.73 -7.46 -6.36
CA CYS A 257 -2.75 -6.69 -7.12
C CYS A 257 -1.74 -7.62 -7.82
N PRO A 258 -1.74 -7.72 -9.15
CA PRO A 258 -0.81 -8.62 -9.85
C PRO A 258 0.63 -8.12 -9.86
N TYR A 259 0.86 -6.87 -9.41
CA TYR A 259 2.16 -6.19 -9.40
C TYR A 259 2.81 -6.15 -8.02
N ASP A 260 2.20 -6.77 -7.02
CA ASP A 260 2.66 -6.75 -5.63
C ASP A 260 3.04 -5.33 -5.14
N ALA A 261 2.19 -4.35 -5.46
CA ALA A 261 2.48 -2.94 -5.22
C ALA A 261 1.86 -2.39 -3.92
N ARG A 262 1.19 -3.23 -3.14
CA ARG A 262 0.54 -2.82 -1.89
C ARG A 262 1.26 -3.42 -0.69
N ARG A 263 1.40 -2.63 0.36
CA ARG A 263 2.10 -2.98 1.60
C ARG A 263 1.15 -2.92 2.78
N PHE A 264 1.41 -3.72 3.80
CA PHE A 264 0.58 -3.78 4.99
C PHE A 264 1.39 -3.41 6.24
N ASN A 265 0.86 -2.53 7.06
CA ASN A 265 1.46 -2.13 8.32
C ASN A 265 1.16 -3.15 9.43
N TRP A 266 2.06 -4.09 9.63
CA TRP A 266 1.96 -5.09 10.69
C TRP A 266 2.19 -4.53 12.09
N ALA A 267 2.93 -3.44 12.18
CA ALA A 267 3.22 -2.71 13.42
C ALA A 267 2.94 -1.22 13.22
N GLU A 268 2.98 -0.44 14.30
CA GLU A 268 2.94 1.03 14.20
C GLU A 268 4.20 1.50 13.45
N PRO A 269 4.04 2.24 12.35
CA PRO A 269 5.17 2.81 11.63
C PRO A 269 5.99 3.75 12.51
N VAL A 270 7.30 3.65 12.43
CA VAL A 270 8.23 4.54 13.12
C VAL A 270 8.96 5.40 12.12
N VAL A 271 8.75 6.70 12.23
CA VAL A 271 9.48 7.73 11.50
C VAL A 271 10.13 8.63 12.53
N PRO A 272 11.47 8.78 12.55
CA PRO A 272 12.15 9.72 13.41
C PRO A 272 11.62 11.13 13.20
N GLN A 273 11.52 11.90 14.28
CA GLN A 273 10.89 13.24 14.24
C GLN A 273 11.67 14.25 13.37
N ASP A 274 12.98 14.09 13.28
CA ASP A 274 13.87 14.88 12.44
C ASP A 274 13.82 14.49 10.95
N GLU A 275 13.34 13.27 10.65
CA GLU A 275 13.14 12.77 9.29
C GLU A 275 11.70 12.89 8.79
N LEU A 276 10.77 13.31 9.65
CA LEU A 276 9.37 13.42 9.30
C LEU A 276 9.19 14.56 8.29
N ASN A 277 8.62 14.23 7.12
CA ASN A 277 8.13 15.23 6.20
C ASN A 277 6.88 15.90 6.80
N PRO A 278 6.92 17.19 7.15
CA PRO A 278 5.80 17.89 7.76
C PRO A 278 4.70 18.22 6.74
N ASP A 279 5.06 18.38 5.46
CA ASP A 279 4.12 18.71 4.38
C ASP A 279 3.37 17.42 4.02
N GLN A 280 2.19 17.27 4.55
CA GLN A 280 1.42 16.04 4.42
C GLN A 280 0.14 16.26 3.61
N HIS A 281 -0.31 15.19 2.98
CA HIS A 281 -1.60 15.14 2.32
C HIS A 281 -2.46 14.03 2.90
N TYR A 282 -3.75 14.28 3.08
CA TYR A 282 -4.69 13.35 3.71
C TYR A 282 -4.69 11.95 3.07
N LEU A 283 -4.70 11.86 1.73
CA LEU A 283 -4.62 10.60 0.98
C LEU A 283 -3.20 10.20 0.56
N GLY A 284 -2.19 11.03 0.90
CA GLY A 284 -0.80 10.86 0.48
C GLY A 284 0.09 10.30 1.57
N ASN A 285 1.01 11.17 1.99
CA ASN A 285 2.15 10.82 2.84
C ASN A 285 1.93 11.03 4.34
N ARG A 286 0.70 11.31 4.80
CA ARG A 286 0.44 11.39 6.24
C ARG A 286 0.83 10.12 6.96
N LEU A 287 1.18 10.20 8.24
CA LEU A 287 1.51 9.02 9.02
C LEU A 287 0.36 8.02 9.03
N ARG A 288 0.68 6.78 8.71
CA ARG A 288 -0.26 5.65 8.74
C ARG A 288 -0.26 5.03 10.13
N GLN A 289 -1.26 4.21 10.38
CA GLN A 289 -1.42 3.44 11.59
C GLN A 289 -1.19 1.96 11.31
N LYS A 290 -0.93 1.19 12.37
CA LYS A 290 -0.95 -0.27 12.29
C LYS A 290 -2.25 -0.78 11.69
N GLY A 291 -2.17 -1.82 10.87
CA GLY A 291 -3.32 -2.55 10.36
C GLY A 291 -4.00 -1.90 9.15
N VAL A 292 -3.33 -1.00 8.42
CA VAL A 292 -3.81 -0.47 7.15
C VAL A 292 -2.89 -0.87 6.01
N VAL A 293 -3.42 -0.83 4.79
CA VAL A 293 -2.66 -1.05 3.55
C VAL A 293 -2.22 0.30 3.02
N GLU A 294 -0.98 0.38 2.57
CA GLU A 294 -0.42 1.57 1.92
C GLU A 294 0.27 1.22 0.59
N LYS A 295 0.50 2.23 -0.24
CA LYS A 295 1.13 2.09 -1.56
C LYS A 295 1.57 3.44 -2.11
N CYS A 296 2.28 3.44 -3.24
CA CYS A 296 2.60 4.65 -3.99
C CYS A 296 1.33 5.44 -4.33
N THR A 297 1.38 6.76 -4.14
CA THR A 297 0.30 7.71 -4.44
C THR A 297 0.72 8.74 -5.49
N PHE A 298 1.80 8.49 -6.24
CA PHE A 298 2.45 9.46 -7.12
C PHE A 298 2.85 10.76 -6.40
N CYS A 299 3.07 10.67 -5.05
CA CYS A 299 3.37 11.81 -4.20
C CYS A 299 2.33 12.94 -4.37
N ILE A 300 1.06 12.66 -4.06
CA ILE A 300 -0.07 13.61 -4.21
C ILE A 300 0.29 15.00 -3.67
N GLN A 301 0.94 15.08 -2.51
CA GLN A 301 1.42 16.31 -1.88
C GLN A 301 2.38 17.14 -2.76
N ARG A 302 2.95 16.53 -3.79
CA ARG A 302 3.84 17.18 -4.75
C ARG A 302 3.18 17.32 -6.12
N SER A 303 2.62 16.24 -6.65
CA SER A 303 2.09 16.20 -8.01
C SER A 303 0.93 17.17 -8.21
N ARG A 304 0.07 17.36 -7.20
CA ARG A 304 -1.03 18.34 -7.26
C ARG A 304 -0.56 19.80 -7.11
N GLU A 305 0.67 20.01 -6.65
CA GLU A 305 1.34 21.32 -6.66
C GLU A 305 2.16 21.57 -7.94
N GLY A 306 2.08 20.67 -8.92
CA GLY A 306 2.85 20.77 -10.16
C GLY A 306 4.31 20.34 -10.04
N ARG A 307 4.71 19.72 -8.93
CA ARG A 307 6.06 19.20 -8.70
C ARG A 307 6.16 17.73 -9.12
N ASN A 308 7.31 17.29 -9.54
CA ASN A 308 7.55 15.88 -9.80
C ASN A 308 7.52 15.03 -8.52
N PRO A 309 7.09 13.75 -8.59
CA PRO A 309 7.29 12.81 -7.51
C PRO A 309 8.75 12.72 -7.08
N ALA A 310 9.01 12.55 -5.78
CA ALA A 310 10.36 12.53 -5.23
C ALA A 310 11.29 11.50 -5.89
N CYS A 311 10.74 10.37 -6.32
CA CYS A 311 11.50 9.33 -7.02
C CYS A 311 11.95 9.73 -8.44
N VAL A 312 11.25 10.64 -9.09
CA VAL A 312 11.62 11.20 -10.39
C VAL A 312 12.77 12.19 -10.20
N GLU A 313 12.61 13.14 -9.27
CA GLU A 313 13.65 14.14 -9.00
C GLU A 313 14.95 13.54 -8.49
N ALA A 314 14.86 12.50 -7.66
CA ALA A 314 16.04 11.84 -7.11
C ALA A 314 16.74 10.87 -8.09
N CYS A 315 16.19 10.64 -9.28
CA CYS A 315 16.79 9.70 -10.23
C CYS A 315 17.97 10.35 -10.96
N PRO A 316 19.25 9.98 -10.67
CA PRO A 316 20.39 10.68 -11.23
C PRO A 316 20.59 10.44 -12.73
N THR A 317 19.96 9.38 -13.27
CA THR A 317 20.10 9.00 -14.70
C THR A 317 18.89 9.43 -15.53
N GLY A 318 17.84 10.02 -14.92
CA GLY A 318 16.63 10.36 -15.63
C GLY A 318 15.86 9.15 -16.17
N ALA A 319 15.99 7.99 -15.51
CA ALA A 319 15.27 6.77 -15.92
C ALA A 319 13.77 6.84 -15.65
N ARG A 320 13.30 7.81 -14.88
CA ARG A 320 11.92 7.95 -14.43
C ARG A 320 11.30 9.22 -15.00
N VAL A 321 10.18 9.09 -15.66
CA VAL A 321 9.41 10.20 -16.24
C VAL A 321 7.98 10.13 -15.73
N PHE A 322 7.47 11.27 -15.31
CA PHE A 322 6.10 11.42 -14.82
C PHE A 322 5.46 12.63 -15.49
N GLY A 323 4.16 12.57 -15.77
CA GLY A 323 3.51 13.72 -16.40
C GLY A 323 2.01 13.51 -16.63
N ASN A 324 1.40 14.56 -17.16
CA ASN A 324 0.00 14.57 -17.53
C ASN A 324 -0.19 13.96 -18.92
N LEU A 325 -0.96 12.89 -19.01
CA LEU A 325 -1.30 12.22 -20.27
C LEU A 325 -2.24 13.03 -21.16
N LEU A 326 -2.95 14.01 -20.59
CA LEU A 326 -3.86 14.88 -21.34
C LEU A 326 -3.15 16.11 -21.91
N ASP A 327 -1.94 16.43 -21.43
CA ASP A 327 -1.13 17.51 -21.99
C ASP A 327 -0.30 16.99 -23.18
N PRO A 328 -0.59 17.46 -24.42
CA PRO A 328 0.13 17.03 -25.61
C PRO A 328 1.63 17.41 -25.60
N ASN A 329 2.02 18.39 -24.80
CA ASN A 329 3.40 18.85 -24.69
C ASN A 329 4.20 18.15 -23.57
N SER A 330 3.56 17.28 -22.80
CA SER A 330 4.25 16.57 -21.72
C SER A 330 5.26 15.57 -22.27
N GLU A 331 6.40 15.40 -21.56
CA GLU A 331 7.46 14.47 -21.94
C GLU A 331 6.93 13.03 -22.06
N ILE A 332 6.02 12.63 -21.17
CA ILE A 332 5.44 11.28 -21.23
C ILE A 332 4.66 11.06 -22.52
N ARG A 333 3.93 12.07 -23.01
CA ARG A 333 3.21 11.99 -24.30
C ARG A 333 4.18 11.84 -25.47
N TRP A 334 5.30 12.57 -25.42
CA TRP A 334 6.35 12.45 -26.42
C TRP A 334 6.93 11.02 -26.43
N ILE A 335 7.24 10.46 -25.25
CA ILE A 335 7.73 9.08 -25.12
C ILE A 335 6.74 8.09 -25.74
N LEU A 336 5.45 8.18 -25.38
CA LEU A 336 4.41 7.29 -25.86
C LEU A 336 4.22 7.37 -27.39
N ALA A 337 4.49 8.53 -28.00
CA ALA A 337 4.36 8.72 -29.43
C ALA A 337 5.60 8.28 -30.23
N HIS A 338 6.81 8.31 -29.65
CA HIS A 338 8.06 8.16 -30.38
C HIS A 338 8.92 6.95 -29.96
N LYS A 339 8.65 6.35 -28.79
CA LYS A 339 9.39 5.19 -28.30
C LYS A 339 8.55 3.93 -28.38
N LYS A 340 9.21 2.78 -28.48
CA LYS A 340 8.56 1.48 -28.32
C LYS A 340 8.33 1.25 -26.82
N VAL A 341 7.09 1.32 -26.41
CA VAL A 341 6.68 1.15 -25.01
C VAL A 341 5.96 -0.17 -24.83
N PHE A 342 6.04 -0.72 -23.62
CA PHE A 342 5.26 -1.88 -23.20
C PHE A 342 4.83 -1.73 -21.75
N ARG A 343 3.84 -2.52 -21.34
CA ARG A 343 3.36 -2.59 -19.95
C ARG A 343 3.52 -4.03 -19.43
N LEU A 344 3.72 -4.19 -18.13
CA LEU A 344 3.80 -5.52 -17.53
C LEU A 344 2.40 -6.12 -17.40
N LYS A 345 2.30 -7.42 -17.72
CA LYS A 345 1.06 -8.22 -17.55
C LYS A 345 -0.16 -7.58 -18.23
N GLU A 346 -0.02 -7.18 -19.47
CA GLU A 346 -1.11 -6.58 -20.26
C GLU A 346 -2.31 -7.53 -20.44
N ASP A 347 -2.03 -8.84 -20.47
CA ASP A 347 -2.99 -9.93 -20.58
C ASP A 347 -4.03 -9.95 -19.44
N LEU A 348 -3.72 -9.31 -18.32
CA LEU A 348 -4.63 -9.26 -17.17
C LEU A 348 -5.70 -8.16 -17.27
N GLY A 349 -5.68 -7.32 -18.30
CA GLY A 349 -6.70 -6.30 -18.56
C GLY A 349 -6.79 -5.18 -17.51
N THR A 350 -5.80 -5.03 -16.65
CA THR A 350 -5.79 -4.00 -15.60
C THR A 350 -5.47 -2.59 -16.12
N ASP A 351 -4.99 -2.50 -17.35
CA ASP A 351 -4.65 -1.27 -18.06
C ASP A 351 -3.76 -0.29 -17.24
N PRO A 352 -2.49 -0.67 -16.95
CA PRO A 352 -1.56 0.16 -16.18
C PRO A 352 -1.29 1.52 -16.84
N LYS A 353 -1.28 2.60 -16.05
CA LYS A 353 -0.78 3.91 -16.47
C LYS A 353 0.73 4.05 -16.20
N PHE A 354 1.46 2.97 -16.42
CA PHE A 354 2.89 2.87 -16.23
C PHE A 354 3.51 2.10 -17.39
N TRP A 355 4.39 2.74 -18.13
CA TRP A 355 5.03 2.18 -19.32
C TRP A 355 6.53 1.99 -19.11
N TYR A 356 7.03 0.95 -19.74
CA TYR A 356 8.46 0.67 -19.82
C TYR A 356 8.96 0.92 -21.25
N TYR A 357 10.15 1.41 -21.41
CA TYR A 357 10.81 1.59 -22.69
C TYR A 357 12.33 1.46 -22.57
N MET A 358 12.99 1.34 -23.70
CA MET A 358 14.44 1.33 -23.87
C MET A 358 14.83 2.34 -24.95
N ASP A 359 16.01 2.96 -24.81
CA ASP A 359 16.62 3.80 -25.83
C ASP A 359 17.34 2.97 -26.89
#